data_782240a0ea9a7ecd64b78a411f4c446b
#
_entry.id   782240a0ea9a7ecd64b78a411f4c446b
#
_cell.length_a   1.000
_cell.length_b   1.000
_cell.length_c   1.000
_cell.angle_alpha   90.00
_cell.angle_beta   90.00
_cell.angle_gamma   90.00
#
_symmetry.space_group_name_H-M   'P 1'
#
loop_
_entity.id
_entity.type
_entity.pdbx_description
1 polymer ?
#
loop_
_entity_poly.entity_id
_entity_poly.type
_entity_poly.pdbx_seq_one_letter_code
_entity_poly.pdbx_strand_id
1 'polypeptide(L)'
;MSSLPSDITVPGRPEVHQVSDGVYAYIQPDGTWWINNTGFLTGPQGVISIDSCATYRRTRAYQAAITTITPAPVRTVVNTHHHGDHTFGNCLFPAAAIVGHESARAEALAFGPPRDLGIWDGPDWGELTLDPPFVTFTDEIAVHAGDLRASVRHVGTPAHTTNDSIVWIPERSVLFCGDLIFNGGTPFLLMGSVTGAVEVLEEVVAPLGARITVPGHGPVFEGPGPLEATLDYLRFVLDVATRARAAG
;
A
#
# COMPACT_ATOMS: atom_id res chain seq x y z
N MET A 1 -26.70 10.94 1.72
CA MET A 1 -25.23 11.09 1.56
C MET A 1 -24.81 12.23 2.47
N SER A 2 -24.19 11.92 3.61
CA SER A 2 -23.63 12.95 4.48
C SER A 2 -22.39 13.49 3.80
N SER A 3 -22.34 14.79 3.50
CA SER A 3 -21.14 15.43 3.00
C SER A 3 -20.05 15.34 4.08
N LEU A 4 -18.84 14.96 3.70
CA LEU A 4 -17.67 15.06 4.60
C LEU A 4 -17.54 16.51 5.09
N PRO A 5 -17.12 16.73 6.36
CA PRO A 5 -16.77 18.04 6.84
C PRO A 5 -15.79 18.73 5.87
N SER A 6 -15.93 20.04 5.68
CA SER A 6 -15.13 20.79 4.70
C SER A 6 -13.63 20.77 4.98
N ASP A 7 -13.26 20.53 6.22
CA ASP A 7 -11.86 20.43 6.69
C ASP A 7 -11.15 19.12 6.35
N ILE A 8 -11.92 18.07 5.93
CA ILE A 8 -11.37 16.78 5.49
C ILE A 8 -11.54 16.51 4.00
N THR A 9 -12.03 17.48 3.22
CA THR A 9 -12.09 17.36 1.76
C THR A 9 -10.67 17.36 1.19
N VAL A 10 -10.37 16.39 0.35
CA VAL A 10 -9.07 16.23 -0.32
C VAL A 10 -9.21 16.37 -1.84
N PRO A 11 -8.17 16.85 -2.55
CA PRO A 11 -8.17 16.88 -4.02
C PRO A 11 -8.31 15.48 -4.63
N GLY A 12 -8.78 15.41 -5.89
CA GLY A 12 -8.85 14.17 -6.67
C GLY A 12 -10.06 13.29 -6.36
N ARG A 13 -10.93 13.67 -5.43
CA ARG A 13 -12.15 12.92 -5.04
C ARG A 13 -11.89 11.42 -4.87
N PRO A 14 -11.28 11.00 -3.76
CA PRO A 14 -11.06 9.59 -3.48
C PRO A 14 -12.37 8.78 -3.57
N GLU A 15 -12.25 7.55 -4.03
CA GLU A 15 -13.38 6.64 -4.25
C GLU A 15 -13.22 5.36 -3.44
N VAL A 16 -14.34 4.85 -2.90
CA VAL A 16 -14.38 3.51 -2.27
C VAL A 16 -14.95 2.53 -3.27
N HIS A 17 -14.20 1.51 -3.62
CA HIS A 17 -14.64 0.42 -4.48
C HIS A 17 -14.79 -0.84 -3.64
N GLN A 18 -15.99 -1.41 -3.58
CA GLN A 18 -16.15 -2.76 -3.06
C GLN A 18 -15.63 -3.73 -4.12
N VAL A 19 -14.41 -4.24 -3.92
CA VAL A 19 -13.75 -5.13 -4.87
C VAL A 19 -14.17 -6.60 -4.68
N SER A 20 -14.63 -6.94 -3.47
CA SER A 20 -15.30 -8.21 -3.18
C SER A 20 -16.12 -8.08 -1.91
N ASP A 21 -16.90 -9.10 -1.56
CA ASP A 21 -17.69 -9.09 -0.33
C ASP A 21 -16.78 -8.97 0.89
N GLY A 22 -17.01 -7.90 1.68
CA GLY A 22 -16.20 -7.55 2.85
C GLY A 22 -14.81 -6.95 2.55
N VAL A 23 -14.44 -6.73 1.26
CA VAL A 23 -13.13 -6.20 0.84
C VAL A 23 -13.31 -4.94 0.01
N TYR A 24 -12.65 -3.87 0.43
CA TYR A 24 -12.79 -2.53 -0.15
C TYR A 24 -11.42 -1.93 -0.49
N ALA A 25 -11.33 -1.31 -1.65
CA ALA A 25 -10.21 -0.47 -2.05
C ALA A 25 -10.62 1.01 -1.91
N TYR A 26 -9.72 1.84 -1.39
CA TYR A 26 -9.85 3.29 -1.34
C TYR A 26 -8.85 3.88 -2.32
N ILE A 27 -9.33 4.37 -3.42
CA ILE A 27 -8.53 4.83 -4.55
C ILE A 27 -8.44 6.34 -4.54
N GLN A 28 -7.22 6.85 -4.66
CA GLN A 28 -6.92 8.27 -4.74
C GLN A 28 -6.39 8.59 -6.15
N PRO A 29 -7.24 9.07 -7.08
CA PRO A 29 -6.91 9.15 -8.49
C PRO A 29 -6.02 10.35 -8.89
N ASP A 30 -5.58 11.16 -7.93
CA ASP A 30 -4.80 12.37 -8.17
C ASP A 30 -3.45 12.10 -8.89
N GLY A 31 -2.76 11.00 -8.55
CA GLY A 31 -1.52 10.59 -9.22
C GLY A 31 -0.31 11.47 -8.95
N THR A 32 -0.37 12.42 -8.00
CA THR A 32 0.78 13.20 -7.56
C THR A 32 1.59 12.45 -6.49
N TRP A 33 2.77 12.97 -6.14
CA TRP A 33 3.61 12.39 -5.09
C TRP A 33 2.88 12.32 -3.74
N TRP A 34 3.18 11.29 -2.96
CA TRP A 34 2.63 11.05 -1.64
C TRP A 34 1.13 10.71 -1.64
N ILE A 35 0.60 10.19 -2.75
CA ILE A 35 -0.81 9.81 -2.87
C ILE A 35 -0.91 8.36 -3.29
N ASN A 36 -1.11 7.51 -2.29
CA ASN A 36 -1.25 6.07 -2.42
C ASN A 36 -2.72 5.64 -2.47
N ASN A 37 -2.95 4.41 -2.84
CA ASN A 37 -4.18 3.70 -2.54
C ASN A 37 -4.06 2.99 -1.21
N THR A 38 -5.20 2.82 -0.54
CA THR A 38 -5.34 2.00 0.66
C THR A 38 -6.49 1.02 0.46
N GLY A 39 -6.74 0.20 1.45
CA GLY A 39 -7.92 -0.65 1.45
C GLY A 39 -8.30 -1.11 2.84
N PHE A 40 -9.44 -1.79 2.94
CA PHE A 40 -9.85 -2.32 4.22
C PHE A 40 -10.74 -3.56 4.07
N LEU A 41 -10.69 -4.39 5.09
CA LEU A 41 -11.57 -5.55 5.26
C LEU A 41 -12.51 -5.28 6.43
N THR A 42 -13.78 -5.64 6.25
CA THR A 42 -14.80 -5.52 7.30
C THR A 42 -15.11 -6.89 7.90
N GLY A 43 -15.21 -6.94 9.22
CA GLY A 43 -15.59 -8.13 9.95
C GLY A 43 -16.31 -7.80 11.26
N PRO A 44 -16.91 -8.80 11.92
CA PRO A 44 -17.69 -8.58 13.15
C PRO A 44 -16.83 -8.08 14.32
N GLN A 45 -15.53 -8.34 14.33
CA GLN A 45 -14.60 -7.90 15.37
C GLN A 45 -14.05 -6.50 15.15
N GLY A 46 -14.19 -5.95 13.94
CA GLY A 46 -13.65 -4.66 13.54
C GLY A 46 -13.16 -4.65 12.11
N VAL A 47 -12.45 -3.59 11.76
CA VAL A 47 -11.89 -3.36 10.44
C VAL A 47 -10.39 -3.61 10.48
N ILE A 48 -9.85 -4.25 9.43
CA ILE A 48 -8.43 -4.29 9.11
C ILE A 48 -8.21 -3.26 8.01
N SER A 49 -7.37 -2.25 8.25
CA SER A 49 -6.86 -1.33 7.23
C SER A 49 -5.61 -1.91 6.59
N ILE A 50 -5.46 -1.73 5.29
CA ILE A 50 -4.24 -2.01 4.54
C ILE A 50 -3.69 -0.65 4.15
N ASP A 51 -2.55 -0.31 4.74
CA ASP A 51 -1.92 1.00 4.73
C ASP A 51 -2.76 2.13 5.36
N SER A 52 -2.13 3.28 5.50
CA SER A 52 -2.70 4.58 5.82
C SER A 52 -2.36 5.58 4.69
N CYS A 53 -2.62 6.87 4.87
CA CYS A 53 -2.27 7.88 3.88
C CYS A 53 -1.17 8.81 4.40
N ALA A 54 -0.51 9.55 3.48
CA ALA A 54 0.62 10.41 3.81
C ALA A 54 0.29 11.59 4.73
N THR A 55 -0.92 12.16 4.66
CA THR A 55 -1.24 13.40 5.36
C THR A 55 -2.39 13.23 6.34
N TYR A 56 -2.44 14.13 7.33
CA TYR A 56 -3.55 14.18 8.29
C TYR A 56 -4.91 14.22 7.57
N ARG A 57 -5.08 15.12 6.61
CA ARG A 57 -6.36 15.31 5.91
C ARG A 57 -6.76 14.08 5.10
N ARG A 58 -5.81 13.46 4.37
CA ARG A 58 -6.10 12.26 3.57
C ARG A 58 -6.45 11.07 4.44
N THR A 59 -5.72 10.87 5.54
CA THR A 59 -6.03 9.77 6.47
C THR A 59 -7.39 9.98 7.15
N ARG A 60 -7.74 11.21 7.53
CA ARG A 60 -9.07 11.53 8.07
C ARG A 60 -10.19 11.31 7.05
N ALA A 61 -9.96 11.68 5.78
CA ALA A 61 -10.91 11.40 4.71
C ALA A 61 -11.10 9.88 4.52
N TYR A 62 -10.01 9.11 4.57
CA TYR A 62 -10.05 7.66 4.52
C TYR A 62 -10.82 7.05 5.70
N GLN A 63 -10.56 7.48 6.93
CA GLN A 63 -11.31 7.04 8.11
C GLN A 63 -12.81 7.35 7.98
N ALA A 64 -13.15 8.53 7.48
CA ALA A 64 -14.54 8.90 7.24
C ALA A 64 -15.17 8.00 6.17
N ALA A 65 -14.43 7.65 5.10
CA ALA A 65 -14.90 6.71 4.09
C ALA A 65 -15.18 5.32 4.68
N ILE A 66 -14.30 4.78 5.53
CA ILE A 66 -14.55 3.52 6.27
C ILE A 66 -15.85 3.63 7.08
N THR A 67 -16.05 4.75 7.79
CA THR A 67 -17.23 4.96 8.64
C THR A 67 -18.54 4.99 7.83
N THR A 68 -18.51 5.36 6.54
CA THR A 68 -19.71 5.28 5.68
C THR A 68 -20.12 3.84 5.36
N ILE A 69 -19.19 2.90 5.44
CA ILE A 69 -19.40 1.48 5.14
C ILE A 69 -19.75 0.69 6.41
N THR A 70 -19.06 0.96 7.51
CA THR A 70 -19.26 0.25 8.77
C THR A 70 -18.97 1.14 9.97
N PRO A 71 -19.77 1.04 11.07
CA PRO A 71 -19.47 1.71 12.32
C PRO A 71 -18.38 0.98 13.14
N ALA A 72 -17.93 -0.20 12.71
CA ALA A 72 -16.95 -0.98 13.43
C ALA A 72 -15.59 -0.26 13.46
N PRO A 73 -14.86 -0.28 14.60
CA PRO A 73 -13.58 0.39 14.72
C PRO A 73 -12.48 -0.30 13.90
N VAL A 74 -11.51 0.47 13.42
CA VAL A 74 -10.27 -0.10 12.88
C VAL A 74 -9.47 -0.69 14.05
N ARG A 75 -9.19 -1.98 14.00
CA ARG A 75 -8.46 -2.74 15.01
C ARG A 75 -7.02 -3.02 14.62
N THR A 76 -6.74 -3.03 13.33
CA THR A 76 -5.42 -3.34 12.78
C THR A 76 -5.18 -2.46 11.58
N VAL A 77 -3.96 -1.93 11.46
CA VAL A 77 -3.41 -1.35 10.24
C VAL A 77 -2.24 -2.22 9.82
N VAL A 78 -2.29 -2.76 8.62
CA VAL A 78 -1.21 -3.55 8.02
C VAL A 78 -0.44 -2.63 7.08
N ASN A 79 0.84 -2.41 7.32
CA ASN A 79 1.69 -1.67 6.39
C ASN A 79 2.34 -2.60 5.37
N THR A 80 2.18 -2.29 4.09
CA THR A 80 2.81 -3.04 3.00
C THR A 80 4.30 -2.81 2.94
N HIS A 81 4.76 -1.59 3.21
CA HIS A 81 6.16 -1.20 3.32
C HIS A 81 6.31 0.11 4.12
N HIS A 82 7.53 0.64 4.23
CA HIS A 82 7.82 1.75 5.15
C HIS A 82 7.59 3.15 4.59
N HIS A 83 7.30 3.35 3.30
CA HIS A 83 7.17 4.67 2.73
C HIS A 83 6.07 5.50 3.40
N GLY A 84 6.29 6.81 3.44
CA GLY A 84 5.48 7.71 4.23
C GLY A 84 4.03 7.85 3.75
N ASP A 85 3.80 7.71 2.46
CA ASP A 85 2.45 7.71 1.89
C ASP A 85 1.62 6.48 2.31
N HIS A 86 2.25 5.42 2.78
CA HIS A 86 1.62 4.22 3.32
C HIS A 86 1.57 4.19 4.86
N THR A 87 2.41 4.98 5.55
CA THR A 87 2.64 4.81 7.00
C THR A 87 2.45 6.05 7.84
N PHE A 88 2.60 7.27 7.31
CA PHE A 88 2.57 8.50 8.13
C PHE A 88 1.24 8.73 8.85
N GLY A 89 0.13 8.26 8.27
CA GLY A 89 -1.19 8.33 8.90
C GLY A 89 -1.46 7.29 10.00
N ASN A 90 -0.54 6.36 10.29
CA ASN A 90 -0.73 5.32 11.30
C ASN A 90 -1.13 5.89 12.65
N CYS A 91 -0.51 6.99 13.07
CA CYS A 91 -0.79 7.65 14.36
C CYS A 91 -2.24 8.13 14.53
N LEU A 92 -3.01 8.19 13.46
CA LEU A 92 -4.43 8.54 13.51
C LEU A 92 -5.34 7.34 13.80
N PHE A 93 -4.77 6.15 14.01
CA PHE A 93 -5.47 4.93 14.40
C PHE A 93 -5.06 4.46 15.82
N PRO A 94 -5.24 5.28 16.87
CA PRO A 94 -4.64 5.04 18.19
C PRO A 94 -5.17 3.78 18.89
N ALA A 95 -6.27 3.19 18.42
CA ALA A 95 -6.85 1.96 18.96
C ALA A 95 -6.49 0.72 18.11
N ALA A 96 -5.73 0.88 17.04
CA ALA A 96 -5.33 -0.20 16.15
C ALA A 96 -3.92 -0.72 16.48
N ALA A 97 -3.71 -2.01 16.32
CA ALA A 97 -2.37 -2.57 16.25
C ALA A 97 -1.78 -2.30 14.86
N ILE A 98 -0.63 -1.64 14.79
CA ILE A 98 0.10 -1.44 13.55
C ILE A 98 0.96 -2.68 13.31
N VAL A 99 0.77 -3.34 12.16
CA VAL A 99 1.43 -4.58 11.77
C VAL A 99 2.28 -4.32 10.54
N GLY A 100 3.50 -4.82 10.51
CA GLY A 100 4.38 -4.72 9.34
C GLY A 100 5.60 -5.62 9.45
N HIS A 101 6.35 -5.75 8.37
CA HIS A 101 7.60 -6.49 8.39
C HIS A 101 8.61 -5.82 9.33
N GLU A 102 9.49 -6.61 9.99
CA GLU A 102 10.47 -6.06 10.94
C GLU A 102 11.40 -5.00 10.31
N SER A 103 11.79 -5.21 9.03
CA SER A 103 12.60 -4.22 8.30
C SER A 103 11.77 -2.96 7.96
N ALA A 104 10.46 -3.07 7.73
CA ALA A 104 9.61 -1.89 7.55
C ALA A 104 9.58 -1.03 8.81
N ARG A 105 9.52 -1.65 9.99
CA ARG A 105 9.67 -0.94 11.26
C ARG A 105 11.02 -0.26 11.38
N ALA A 106 12.11 -0.97 11.08
CA ALA A 106 13.47 -0.44 11.19
C ALA A 106 13.69 0.77 10.26
N GLU A 107 13.26 0.66 9.00
CA GLU A 107 13.38 1.74 8.01
C GLU A 107 12.46 2.93 8.34
N ALA A 108 11.23 2.70 8.82
CA ALA A 108 10.35 3.78 9.27
C ALA A 108 10.97 4.56 10.44
N LEU A 109 11.60 3.89 11.39
CA LEU A 109 12.32 4.54 12.49
C LEU A 109 13.54 5.33 12.01
N ALA A 110 14.29 4.79 11.04
CA ALA A 110 15.45 5.46 10.44
C ALA A 110 15.03 6.69 9.61
N PHE A 111 13.93 6.58 8.87
CA PHE A 111 13.38 7.68 8.08
C PHE A 111 12.85 8.81 8.99
N GLY A 112 12.11 8.45 10.04
CA GLY A 112 11.53 9.39 11.00
C GLY A 112 10.17 9.98 10.56
N PRO A 113 9.67 11.02 11.27
CA PRO A 113 8.37 11.62 10.99
C PRO A 113 8.37 12.40 9.67
N PRO A 114 7.16 12.76 9.17
CA PRO A 114 7.03 13.57 7.96
C PRO A 114 7.89 14.84 8.00
N ARG A 115 8.61 15.08 6.92
CA ARG A 115 9.46 16.27 6.74
C ARG A 115 9.66 16.58 5.27
N ASP A 116 10.01 17.80 4.97
CA ASP A 116 10.48 18.20 3.65
C ASP A 116 11.86 17.57 3.38
N LEU A 117 11.97 16.87 2.26
CA LEU A 117 13.21 16.22 1.81
C LEU A 117 14.02 17.11 0.85
N GLY A 118 13.47 18.27 0.43
CA GLY A 118 14.11 19.17 -0.54
C GLY A 118 14.22 18.59 -1.96
N ILE A 119 13.57 17.45 -2.24
CA ILE A 119 13.58 16.78 -3.56
C ILE A 119 12.28 17.09 -4.30
N TRP A 120 11.18 17.14 -3.59
CA TRP A 120 9.84 17.47 -4.07
C TRP A 120 9.21 18.51 -3.17
N ASP A 121 8.26 19.26 -3.70
CA ASP A 121 7.39 20.10 -2.86
C ASP A 121 6.57 19.17 -1.96
N GLY A 122 6.81 19.26 -0.65
CA GLY A 122 6.07 18.49 0.35
C GLY A 122 4.61 18.96 0.43
N PRO A 123 3.66 18.04 0.68
CA PRO A 123 2.29 18.42 0.96
C PRO A 123 2.18 19.08 2.36
N ASP A 124 1.02 19.67 2.65
CA ASP A 124 0.67 19.98 4.04
C ASP A 124 0.45 18.66 4.81
N TRP A 125 1.45 18.25 5.56
CA TRP A 125 1.42 16.99 6.34
C TRP A 125 0.35 17.02 7.44
N GLY A 126 0.06 18.20 8.00
CA GLY A 126 -0.72 18.34 9.22
C GLY A 126 0.04 17.82 10.45
N GLU A 127 -0.69 17.66 11.57
CA GLU A 127 -0.10 17.17 12.82
C GLU A 127 -0.03 15.65 12.83
N LEU A 128 1.12 15.11 12.43
CA LEU A 128 1.42 13.67 12.43
C LEU A 128 2.66 13.37 13.26
N THR A 129 2.63 12.25 13.94
CA THR A 129 3.76 11.68 14.68
C THR A 129 4.13 10.33 14.08
N LEU A 130 5.38 9.94 14.21
CA LEU A 130 5.80 8.61 13.77
C LEU A 130 5.17 7.53 14.65
N ASP A 131 4.47 6.61 14.02
CA ASP A 131 3.87 5.43 14.65
C ASP A 131 4.19 4.18 13.83
N PRO A 132 5.40 3.60 14.02
CA PRO A 132 5.88 2.46 13.23
C PRO A 132 5.16 1.17 13.65
N PRO A 133 5.25 0.09 12.86
CA PRO A 133 4.67 -1.19 13.22
C PRO A 133 4.96 -1.61 14.67
N PHE A 134 3.90 -1.86 15.44
CA PHE A 134 3.98 -2.33 16.82
C PHE A 134 4.11 -3.86 16.88
N VAL A 135 3.42 -4.58 15.99
CA VAL A 135 3.54 -6.02 15.80
C VAL A 135 4.36 -6.26 14.54
N THR A 136 5.43 -7.02 14.65
CA THR A 136 6.30 -7.32 13.50
C THR A 136 6.33 -8.81 13.18
N PHE A 137 6.61 -9.12 11.92
CA PHE A 137 6.82 -10.48 11.41
C PHE A 137 8.05 -10.50 10.48
N THR A 138 8.58 -11.70 10.21
CA THR A 138 9.73 -11.92 9.30
C THR A 138 9.30 -12.49 7.95
N ASP A 139 8.37 -13.43 7.94
CA ASP A 139 7.98 -14.12 6.73
C ASP A 139 6.51 -13.86 6.38
N GLU A 140 5.61 -14.34 7.23
CA GLU A 140 4.17 -14.22 7.05
C GLU A 140 3.45 -14.08 8.39
N ILE A 141 2.35 -13.32 8.38
CA ILE A 141 1.37 -13.26 9.46
C ILE A 141 -0.04 -13.31 8.87
N ALA A 142 -0.98 -13.95 9.55
CA ALA A 142 -2.39 -13.93 9.18
C ALA A 142 -3.17 -13.01 10.12
N VAL A 143 -3.98 -12.11 9.55
CA VAL A 143 -4.92 -11.26 10.27
C VAL A 143 -6.33 -11.57 9.80
N HIS A 144 -7.29 -11.66 10.72
CA HIS A 144 -8.64 -12.12 10.39
C HIS A 144 -9.69 -11.03 10.59
N ALA A 145 -10.57 -10.86 9.58
CA ALA A 145 -11.79 -10.07 9.66
C ALA A 145 -12.99 -11.00 9.47
N GLY A 146 -13.50 -11.56 10.57
CA GLY A 146 -14.51 -12.61 10.52
C GLY A 146 -13.98 -13.89 9.87
N ASP A 147 -14.60 -14.30 8.77
CA ASP A 147 -14.20 -15.45 7.95
C ASP A 147 -13.13 -15.12 6.89
N LEU A 148 -12.84 -13.85 6.68
CA LEU A 148 -11.77 -13.44 5.78
C LEU A 148 -10.40 -13.57 6.46
N ARG A 149 -9.45 -14.19 5.75
CA ARG A 149 -8.05 -14.26 6.14
C ARG A 149 -7.23 -13.33 5.26
N ALA A 150 -6.62 -12.31 5.86
CA ALA A 150 -5.57 -11.53 5.21
C ALA A 150 -4.21 -12.21 5.50
N SER A 151 -3.65 -12.88 4.50
CA SER A 151 -2.28 -13.40 4.54
C SER A 151 -1.34 -12.26 4.19
N VAL A 152 -0.58 -11.77 5.16
CA VAL A 152 0.40 -10.70 4.99
C VAL A 152 1.76 -11.34 4.88
N ARG A 153 2.39 -11.26 3.71
CA ARG A 153 3.64 -11.96 3.42
C ARG A 153 4.71 -11.02 2.90
N HIS A 154 5.90 -11.08 3.49
CA HIS A 154 7.10 -10.45 2.93
C HIS A 154 7.49 -11.10 1.61
N VAL A 155 7.96 -10.33 0.65
CA VAL A 155 8.24 -10.84 -0.70
C VAL A 155 9.60 -11.52 -0.85
N GLY A 156 10.42 -11.51 0.21
CA GLY A 156 11.64 -12.32 0.33
C GLY A 156 12.91 -11.68 -0.25
N THR A 157 12.79 -10.72 -1.16
CA THR A 157 13.94 -10.03 -1.77
C THR A 157 13.60 -8.54 -1.99
N PRO A 158 14.59 -7.62 -2.01
CA PRO A 158 14.33 -6.22 -2.32
C PRO A 158 13.68 -6.07 -3.71
N ALA A 159 12.54 -5.36 -3.76
CA ALA A 159 11.80 -5.07 -4.97
C ALA A 159 11.56 -3.56 -5.12
N HIS A 160 10.43 -3.01 -4.66
CA HIS A 160 10.23 -1.56 -4.56
C HIS A 160 11.07 -0.98 -3.42
N THR A 161 11.10 -1.68 -2.29
CA THR A 161 11.96 -1.41 -1.13
C THR A 161 12.69 -2.70 -0.68
N THR A 162 13.29 -2.68 0.50
CA THR A 162 13.87 -3.86 1.15
C THR A 162 12.87 -4.61 2.05
N ASN A 163 11.63 -4.12 2.16
CA ASN A 163 10.68 -4.59 3.17
C ASN A 163 9.24 -4.74 2.64
N ASP A 164 9.10 -4.89 1.34
CA ASP A 164 7.80 -5.02 0.69
C ASP A 164 7.06 -6.27 1.15
N SER A 165 5.78 -6.08 1.44
CA SER A 165 4.85 -7.14 1.81
C SER A 165 3.57 -7.01 1.00
N ILE A 166 3.00 -8.14 0.66
CA ILE A 166 1.69 -8.24 0.01
C ILE A 166 0.62 -8.66 1.01
N VAL A 167 -0.62 -8.25 0.76
CA VAL A 167 -1.78 -8.71 1.52
C VAL A 167 -2.70 -9.50 0.59
N TRP A 168 -2.70 -10.80 0.75
CA TRP A 168 -3.48 -11.74 -0.04
C TRP A 168 -4.74 -12.20 0.70
N ILE A 169 -5.90 -12.10 0.05
CA ILE A 169 -7.19 -12.57 0.56
C ILE A 169 -7.64 -13.75 -0.31
N PRO A 170 -7.24 -15.00 0.01
CA PRO A 170 -7.46 -16.17 -0.84
C PRO A 170 -8.95 -16.46 -1.07
N GLU A 171 -9.82 -16.27 -0.06
CA GLU A 171 -11.26 -16.54 -0.14
C GLU A 171 -11.96 -15.63 -1.15
N ARG A 172 -11.33 -14.54 -1.56
CA ARG A 172 -11.86 -13.55 -2.49
C ARG A 172 -11.03 -13.40 -3.76
N SER A 173 -9.85 -14.04 -3.83
CA SER A 173 -8.86 -13.85 -4.91
C SER A 173 -8.53 -12.37 -5.13
N VAL A 174 -8.35 -11.63 -4.03
CA VAL A 174 -7.98 -10.20 -4.02
C VAL A 174 -6.59 -10.03 -3.45
N LEU A 175 -5.75 -9.29 -4.16
CA LEU A 175 -4.39 -8.95 -3.76
C LEU A 175 -4.27 -7.43 -3.57
N PHE A 176 -3.71 -7.01 -2.44
CA PHE A 176 -3.13 -5.68 -2.27
C PHE A 176 -1.62 -5.84 -2.38
N CYS A 177 -1.02 -5.27 -3.41
CA CYS A 177 0.40 -5.51 -3.71
C CYS A 177 1.32 -4.36 -3.29
N GLY A 178 0.80 -3.34 -2.60
CA GLY A 178 1.60 -2.14 -2.33
C GLY A 178 2.21 -1.59 -3.61
N ASP A 179 3.43 -1.12 -3.53
CA ASP A 179 4.14 -0.44 -4.63
C ASP A 179 4.93 -1.39 -5.54
N LEU A 180 4.61 -2.69 -5.51
CA LEU A 180 5.16 -3.63 -6.49
C LEU A 180 4.63 -3.37 -7.90
N ILE A 181 3.42 -2.79 -8.01
CA ILE A 181 2.79 -2.41 -9.28
C ILE A 181 2.27 -0.97 -9.19
N PHE A 182 2.66 -0.15 -10.18
CA PHE A 182 2.14 1.19 -10.42
C PHE A 182 1.26 1.13 -11.67
N ASN A 183 -0.05 0.95 -11.49
CA ASN A 183 -0.94 0.81 -12.63
C ASN A 183 -1.17 2.16 -13.34
N GLY A 184 -0.56 2.31 -14.51
CA GLY A 184 -0.58 3.55 -15.30
C GLY A 184 0.51 4.58 -14.90
N GLY A 185 1.41 4.21 -13.99
CA GLY A 185 2.55 5.02 -13.56
C GLY A 185 3.90 4.34 -13.80
N THR A 186 4.98 5.10 -13.67
CA THR A 186 6.35 4.56 -13.70
C THR A 186 6.70 3.99 -12.32
N PRO A 187 7.12 2.72 -12.23
CA PRO A 187 7.58 2.15 -10.96
C PRO A 187 8.72 2.94 -10.34
N PHE A 188 8.59 3.27 -9.05
CA PHE A 188 9.63 3.93 -8.27
C PHE A 188 10.47 2.86 -7.55
N LEU A 189 11.74 2.69 -7.92
CA LEU A 189 12.61 1.62 -7.41
C LEU A 189 13.93 2.14 -6.84
N LEU A 190 13.99 3.42 -6.46
CA LEU A 190 15.22 4.04 -5.99
C LEU A 190 15.77 3.40 -4.71
N MET A 191 14.89 2.85 -3.86
CA MET A 191 15.25 2.22 -2.58
C MET A 191 15.18 0.68 -2.63
N GLY A 192 14.96 0.12 -3.82
CA GLY A 192 14.80 -1.30 -4.04
C GLY A 192 15.76 -1.89 -5.07
N SER A 193 15.26 -2.81 -5.87
CA SER A 193 16.03 -3.52 -6.90
C SER A 193 15.16 -3.82 -8.11
N VAL A 194 15.57 -3.36 -9.29
CA VAL A 194 14.86 -3.67 -10.55
C VAL A 194 14.89 -5.18 -10.83
N THR A 195 16.03 -5.84 -10.60
CA THR A 195 16.13 -7.30 -10.76
C THR A 195 15.24 -8.05 -9.78
N GLY A 196 15.26 -7.65 -8.51
CA GLY A 196 14.41 -8.27 -7.50
C GLY A 196 12.92 -7.98 -7.73
N ALA A 197 12.56 -6.80 -8.25
CA ALA A 197 11.17 -6.50 -8.62
C ALA A 197 10.67 -7.46 -9.72
N VAL A 198 11.49 -7.75 -10.73
CA VAL A 198 11.13 -8.76 -11.76
C VAL A 198 10.93 -10.13 -11.12
N GLU A 199 11.88 -10.58 -10.30
CA GLU A 199 11.79 -11.87 -9.58
C GLU A 199 10.53 -11.95 -8.73
N VAL A 200 10.24 -10.93 -7.94
CA VAL A 200 9.04 -10.88 -7.08
C VAL A 200 7.74 -10.93 -7.89
N LEU A 201 7.67 -10.18 -8.98
CA LEU A 201 6.47 -10.19 -9.82
C LEU A 201 6.25 -11.54 -10.50
N GLU A 202 7.33 -12.22 -10.94
CA GLU A 202 7.26 -13.53 -11.60
C GLU A 202 7.03 -14.68 -10.63
N GLU A 203 7.73 -14.70 -9.50
CA GLU A 203 7.77 -15.87 -8.62
C GLU A 203 6.84 -15.75 -7.41
N VAL A 204 6.44 -14.53 -7.02
CA VAL A 204 5.61 -14.30 -5.84
C VAL A 204 4.22 -13.80 -6.23
N VAL A 205 4.11 -12.79 -7.08
CA VAL A 205 2.83 -12.14 -7.40
C VAL A 205 2.05 -12.91 -8.46
N ALA A 206 2.66 -13.20 -9.61
CA ALA A 206 1.97 -13.87 -10.71
C ALA A 206 1.38 -15.26 -10.33
N PRO A 207 2.09 -16.12 -9.54
CA PRO A 207 1.56 -17.42 -9.17
C PRO A 207 0.32 -17.39 -8.27
N LEU A 208 0.02 -16.25 -7.60
CA LEU A 208 -1.21 -16.13 -6.83
C LEU A 208 -2.47 -16.17 -7.70
N GLY A 209 -2.35 -15.80 -8.98
CA GLY A 209 -3.48 -15.78 -9.90
C GLY A 209 -4.61 -14.87 -9.40
N ALA A 210 -4.27 -13.72 -8.81
CA ALA A 210 -5.24 -12.81 -8.25
C ALA A 210 -6.25 -12.38 -9.32
N ARG A 211 -7.55 -12.50 -9.00
CA ARG A 211 -8.61 -12.03 -9.90
C ARG A 211 -8.66 -10.50 -9.91
N ILE A 212 -8.50 -9.89 -8.74
CA ILE A 212 -8.49 -8.44 -8.56
C ILE A 212 -7.21 -8.07 -7.83
N THR A 213 -6.52 -7.04 -8.33
CA THR A 213 -5.34 -6.47 -7.67
C THR A 213 -5.56 -4.99 -7.39
N VAL A 214 -5.28 -4.60 -6.16
CA VAL A 214 -5.23 -3.22 -5.69
C VAL A 214 -3.77 -2.82 -5.62
N PRO A 215 -3.28 -1.99 -6.54
CA PRO A 215 -1.91 -1.49 -6.51
C PRO A 215 -1.77 -0.35 -5.50
N GLY A 216 -0.54 -0.05 -5.07
CA GLY A 216 -0.26 1.11 -4.23
C GLY A 216 -0.58 2.42 -4.94
N HIS A 217 -0.43 2.47 -6.27
CA HIS A 217 -0.74 3.64 -7.09
C HIS A 217 -1.48 3.26 -8.38
N GLY A 218 -2.44 4.09 -8.76
CA GLY A 218 -3.23 3.89 -9.96
C GLY A 218 -4.52 3.08 -9.74
N PRO A 219 -5.32 2.82 -10.79
CA PRO A 219 -6.60 2.16 -10.65
C PRO A 219 -6.48 0.68 -10.27
N VAL A 220 -7.50 0.17 -9.58
CA VAL A 220 -7.71 -1.29 -9.39
C VAL A 220 -7.79 -1.97 -10.76
N PHE A 221 -7.33 -3.20 -10.86
CA PHE A 221 -7.40 -3.95 -12.09
C PHE A 221 -7.78 -5.42 -11.89
N GLU A 222 -8.32 -6.02 -12.96
CA GLU A 222 -8.61 -7.43 -13.07
C GLU A 222 -7.67 -8.06 -14.10
N GLY A 223 -7.28 -9.32 -13.84
CA GLY A 223 -6.41 -10.08 -14.72
C GLY A 223 -4.95 -9.61 -14.73
N PRO A 224 -4.11 -10.15 -15.64
CA PRO A 224 -2.65 -9.99 -15.58
C PRO A 224 -2.11 -8.73 -16.26
N GLY A 225 -2.88 -8.00 -17.07
CA GLY A 225 -2.38 -6.95 -17.96
C GLY A 225 -1.43 -5.92 -17.33
N PRO A 226 -1.80 -5.23 -16.24
CA PRO A 226 -0.90 -4.27 -15.59
C PRO A 226 0.36 -4.89 -14.99
N LEU A 227 0.29 -6.14 -14.50
CA LEU A 227 1.45 -6.90 -14.03
C LEU A 227 2.40 -7.20 -15.21
N GLU A 228 1.87 -7.68 -16.33
CA GLU A 228 2.65 -7.94 -17.54
C GLU A 228 3.29 -6.66 -18.08
N ALA A 229 2.54 -5.56 -18.13
CA ALA A 229 3.06 -4.27 -18.56
C ALA A 229 4.20 -3.76 -17.64
N THR A 230 4.08 -3.97 -16.32
CA THR A 230 5.13 -3.64 -15.36
C THR A 230 6.38 -4.51 -15.59
N LEU A 231 6.20 -5.81 -15.78
CA LEU A 231 7.30 -6.74 -16.09
C LEU A 231 8.03 -6.34 -17.39
N ASP A 232 7.28 -6.04 -18.44
CA ASP A 232 7.87 -5.64 -19.73
C ASP A 232 8.68 -4.35 -19.59
N TYR A 233 8.17 -3.37 -18.85
CA TYR A 233 8.89 -2.14 -18.55
C TYR A 233 10.19 -2.39 -17.76
N LEU A 234 10.13 -3.18 -16.70
CA LEU A 234 11.30 -3.48 -15.86
C LEU A 234 12.37 -4.27 -16.63
N ARG A 235 11.96 -5.24 -17.44
CA ARG A 235 12.87 -6.00 -18.32
C ARG A 235 13.52 -5.10 -19.34
N PHE A 236 12.77 -4.16 -19.92
CA PHE A 236 13.33 -3.14 -20.83
C PHE A 236 14.39 -2.28 -20.12
N VAL A 237 14.12 -1.81 -18.89
CA VAL A 237 15.11 -1.04 -18.11
C VAL A 237 16.38 -1.85 -17.85
N LEU A 238 16.24 -3.13 -17.47
CA LEU A 238 17.38 -4.03 -17.25
C LEU A 238 18.19 -4.26 -18.51
N ASP A 239 17.54 -4.47 -19.65
CA ASP A 239 18.22 -4.66 -20.94
C ASP A 239 19.01 -3.41 -21.34
N VAL A 240 18.38 -2.22 -21.23
CA VAL A 240 19.06 -0.94 -21.53
C VAL A 240 20.27 -0.72 -20.62
N ALA A 241 20.11 -0.93 -19.32
CA ALA A 241 21.20 -0.77 -18.35
C ALA A 241 22.35 -1.76 -18.61
N THR A 242 22.02 -3.01 -18.93
CA THR A 242 23.01 -4.05 -19.24
C THR A 242 23.79 -3.71 -20.49
N ARG A 243 23.13 -3.28 -21.57
CA ARG A 243 23.80 -2.84 -22.81
C ARG A 243 24.66 -1.60 -22.62
N ALA A 244 24.16 -0.61 -21.87
CA ALA A 244 24.93 0.60 -21.56
C ALA A 244 26.22 0.26 -20.80
N ARG A 245 26.12 -0.60 -19.78
CA ARG A 245 27.29 -1.06 -19.01
C ARG A 245 28.32 -1.83 -19.87
N ALA A 246 27.85 -2.63 -20.82
CA ALA A 246 28.75 -3.39 -21.73
C ALA A 246 29.45 -2.52 -22.76
N ALA A 247 28.89 -1.35 -23.05
CA ALA A 247 29.44 -0.41 -24.02
C ALA A 247 30.48 0.58 -23.43
N GLY A 248 30.65 0.60 -22.09
CA GLY A 248 31.54 1.52 -21.35
C GLY A 248 30.82 2.78 -20.98
#